data_1621ecf7380c78c38348cec15a9771cf
#
_entry.id   1621ecf7380c78c38348cec15a9771cf
#
_cell.length_a   1.000
_cell.length_b   1.000
_cell.length_c   1.000
_cell.angle_alpha   90.00
_cell.angle_beta   90.00
_cell.angle_gamma   90.00
#
_symmetry.space_group_name_H-M   'P 1'
#
loop_
_entity.id
_entity.type
_entity.pdbx_description
1 polymer ?
#
loop_
_entity_poly.entity_id
_entity_poly.type
_entity_poly.pdbx_seq_one_letter_code
_entity_poly.pdbx_strand_id
1 'polypeptide(L)'
;MVTLQRATVDDLKSLAQLYEELIGEQTDFFKMKESFALMEMNPNYIVLTAKEDNVVIGSVMGIICLDLVGQCKPFMVIENVVVKSTWRGRGIGTMLMEEIERIGRNRKCYYTMFVSGDHRKEAHQFYKAVGYDLDLVQGFKKYL
;
A
#
# COMPACT_ATOMS: atom_id res chain seq x y z
N MET A 1 9.46 15.42 -11.92
CA MET A 1 8.77 15.63 -10.61
C MET A 1 7.87 14.43 -10.32
N VAL A 2 8.02 13.86 -9.15
CA VAL A 2 7.20 12.72 -8.73
C VAL A 2 5.77 13.19 -8.43
N THR A 3 4.79 12.52 -9.01
CA THR A 3 3.37 12.78 -8.75
C THR A 3 2.70 11.55 -8.16
N LEU A 4 1.76 11.78 -7.25
CA LEU A 4 0.93 10.71 -6.66
C LEU A 4 -0.47 10.75 -7.28
N GLN A 5 -0.98 9.58 -7.64
CA GLN A 5 -2.33 9.48 -8.18
C GLN A 5 -2.94 8.09 -7.94
N ARG A 6 -4.26 7.99 -8.13
CA ARG A 6 -4.92 6.69 -8.14
C ARG A 6 -4.43 5.87 -9.32
N ALA A 7 -4.18 4.58 -9.09
CA ALA A 7 -3.83 3.67 -10.16
C ALA A 7 -4.97 3.55 -11.18
N THR A 8 -4.61 3.41 -12.43
CA THR A 8 -5.54 3.14 -13.54
C THR A 8 -5.22 1.80 -14.17
N VAL A 9 -6.09 1.31 -15.04
CA VAL A 9 -5.86 0.06 -15.77
C VAL A 9 -4.56 0.10 -16.58
N ASP A 10 -4.16 1.27 -17.06
CA ASP A 10 -2.92 1.45 -17.84
C ASP A 10 -1.65 1.26 -16.98
N ASP A 11 -1.78 1.34 -15.66
CA ASP A 11 -0.65 1.17 -14.73
C ASP A 11 -0.37 -0.29 -14.39
N LEU A 12 -1.29 -1.19 -14.67
CA LEU A 12 -1.24 -2.58 -14.18
C LEU A 12 0.02 -3.33 -14.62
N LYS A 13 0.47 -3.10 -15.84
CA LYS A 13 1.69 -3.75 -16.34
C LYS A 13 2.93 -3.31 -15.57
N SER A 14 3.05 -2.02 -15.30
CA SER A 14 4.15 -1.47 -14.48
C SER A 14 4.04 -1.90 -13.03
N LEU A 15 2.83 -1.95 -12.48
CA LEU A 15 2.57 -2.45 -11.13
C LEU A 15 2.94 -3.93 -10.99
N ALA A 16 2.63 -4.76 -11.98
CA ALA A 16 3.01 -6.19 -11.97
C ALA A 16 4.53 -6.36 -11.86
N GLN A 17 5.30 -5.57 -12.60
CA GLN A 17 6.76 -5.58 -12.53
C GLN A 17 7.27 -5.11 -11.16
N LEU A 18 6.64 -4.08 -10.59
CA LEU A 18 7.00 -3.54 -9.29
C LEU A 18 6.71 -4.55 -8.17
N TYR A 19 5.60 -5.26 -8.24
CA TYR A 19 5.24 -6.29 -7.27
C TYR A 19 6.14 -7.54 -7.36
N GLU A 20 6.69 -7.83 -8.53
CA GLU A 20 7.73 -8.86 -8.68
C GLU A 20 8.98 -8.52 -7.85
N GLU A 21 9.38 -7.24 -7.82
CA GLU A 21 10.45 -6.79 -6.91
C GLU A 21 10.08 -6.98 -5.43
N LEU A 22 8.80 -6.83 -5.08
CA LEU A 22 8.34 -6.91 -3.70
C LEU A 22 8.34 -8.34 -3.15
N ILE A 23 7.85 -9.31 -3.92
CA ILE A 23 7.64 -10.69 -3.44
C ILE A 23 8.53 -11.73 -4.12
N GLY A 24 9.25 -11.37 -5.19
CA GLY A 24 10.12 -12.30 -5.93
C GLY A 24 9.40 -13.28 -6.85
N GLU A 25 8.10 -13.08 -7.09
CA GLU A 25 7.27 -13.91 -7.95
C GLU A 25 6.56 -13.06 -9.00
N GLN A 26 6.38 -13.62 -10.20
CA GLN A 26 5.62 -12.97 -11.26
C GLN A 26 4.13 -12.89 -10.88
N THR A 27 3.53 -11.76 -11.19
CA THR A 27 2.08 -11.58 -11.04
C THR A 27 1.35 -12.27 -12.20
N ASP A 28 0.31 -13.04 -11.89
CA ASP A 28 -0.65 -13.52 -12.88
C ASP A 28 -1.43 -12.32 -13.42
N PHE A 29 -1.02 -11.84 -14.58
CA PHE A 29 -1.56 -10.59 -15.12
C PHE A 29 -3.04 -10.66 -15.50
N PHE A 30 -3.53 -11.82 -15.90
CA PHE A 30 -4.95 -12.01 -16.19
C PHE A 30 -5.79 -11.85 -14.91
N LYS A 31 -5.41 -12.55 -13.85
CA LYS A 31 -6.07 -12.44 -12.54
C LYS A 31 -5.94 -11.04 -11.94
N MET A 32 -4.80 -10.39 -12.14
CA MET A 32 -4.59 -9.01 -11.70
C MET A 32 -5.61 -8.05 -12.33
N LYS A 33 -5.85 -8.17 -13.64
CA LYS A 33 -6.86 -7.36 -14.33
C LYS A 33 -8.27 -7.59 -13.80
N GLU A 34 -8.64 -8.85 -13.54
CA GLU A 34 -9.94 -9.19 -12.95
C GLU A 34 -10.09 -8.59 -11.56
N SER A 35 -9.08 -8.76 -10.70
CA SER A 35 -9.09 -8.21 -9.34
C SER A 35 -9.17 -6.68 -9.35
N PHE A 36 -8.39 -6.04 -10.22
CA PHE A 36 -8.39 -4.58 -10.33
C PHE A 36 -9.75 -4.04 -10.78
N ALA A 37 -10.41 -4.71 -11.73
CA ALA A 37 -11.76 -4.32 -12.15
C ALA A 37 -12.77 -4.36 -10.99
N LEU A 38 -12.67 -5.36 -10.11
CA LEU A 38 -13.50 -5.44 -8.91
C LEU A 38 -13.15 -4.33 -7.91
N MET A 39 -11.86 -4.03 -7.73
CA MET A 39 -11.41 -2.95 -6.85
C MET A 39 -11.90 -1.58 -7.32
N GLU A 40 -11.90 -1.31 -8.63
CA GLU A 40 -12.39 -0.06 -9.18
C GLU A 40 -13.88 0.19 -8.85
N MET A 41 -14.66 -0.87 -8.69
CA MET A 41 -16.07 -0.79 -8.31
C MET A 41 -16.30 -0.64 -6.80
N ASN A 42 -15.26 -0.75 -5.99
CA ASN A 42 -15.35 -0.71 -4.55
C ASN A 42 -14.57 0.51 -4.00
N PRO A 43 -15.28 1.53 -3.48
CA PRO A 43 -14.63 2.77 -3.00
C PRO A 43 -13.74 2.56 -1.78
N ASN A 44 -13.76 1.37 -1.15
CA ASN A 44 -12.92 1.06 0.01
C ASN A 44 -11.54 0.54 -0.38
N TYR A 45 -11.30 0.22 -1.65
CA TYR A 45 -9.98 -0.15 -2.15
C TYR A 45 -9.30 1.08 -2.78
N ILE A 46 -8.12 1.40 -2.29
CA ILE A 46 -7.35 2.56 -2.73
C ILE A 46 -5.97 2.07 -3.15
N VAL A 47 -5.67 2.11 -4.44
CA VAL A 47 -4.33 1.84 -4.95
C VAL A 47 -3.73 3.15 -5.41
N LEU A 48 -2.63 3.57 -4.78
CA LEU A 48 -1.89 4.77 -5.15
C LEU A 48 -0.63 4.38 -5.90
N THR A 49 -0.29 5.18 -6.90
CA THR A 49 0.98 5.10 -7.62
C THR A 49 1.76 6.39 -7.46
N ALA A 50 3.07 6.27 -7.31
CA ALA A 50 4.02 7.36 -7.49
C ALA A 50 4.61 7.23 -8.89
N LYS A 51 4.60 8.32 -9.65
CA LYS A 51 5.08 8.33 -11.04
C LYS A 51 6.08 9.44 -11.26
N GLU A 52 7.08 9.15 -12.08
CA GLU A 52 7.98 10.13 -12.68
C GLU A 52 7.92 9.93 -14.20
N ASP A 53 7.64 11.01 -14.94
CA ASP A 53 7.46 10.98 -16.41
C ASP A 53 6.50 9.87 -16.88
N ASN A 54 5.37 9.71 -16.17
CA ASN A 54 4.36 8.67 -16.39
C ASN A 54 4.81 7.23 -16.12
N VAL A 55 6.02 7.03 -15.60
CA VAL A 55 6.51 5.71 -15.22
C VAL A 55 6.21 5.46 -13.75
N VAL A 56 5.58 4.34 -13.43
CA VAL A 56 5.30 3.94 -12.04
C VAL A 56 6.61 3.55 -11.36
N ILE A 57 6.93 4.25 -10.27
CA ILE A 57 8.16 4.04 -9.48
C ILE A 57 7.89 3.62 -8.05
N GLY A 58 6.64 3.65 -7.61
CA GLY A 58 6.23 3.19 -6.29
C GLY A 58 4.72 3.02 -6.22
N SER A 59 4.26 2.27 -5.21
CA SER A 59 2.84 2.03 -4.98
C SER A 59 2.56 1.68 -3.53
N VAL A 60 1.30 1.90 -3.11
CA VAL A 60 0.74 1.45 -1.85
C VAL A 60 -0.74 1.15 -2.05
N MET A 61 -1.24 0.13 -1.38
CA MET A 61 -2.68 -0.18 -1.34
C MET A 61 -3.21 0.05 0.06
N GLY A 62 -4.33 0.76 0.18
CA GLY A 62 -5.10 0.91 1.41
C GLY A 62 -6.48 0.29 1.24
N ILE A 63 -6.97 -0.36 2.28
CA ILE A 63 -8.29 -0.96 2.31
C ILE A 63 -9.05 -0.39 3.51
N ILE A 64 -10.18 0.27 3.25
CA ILE A 64 -11.04 0.79 4.31
C ILE A 64 -11.94 -0.34 4.78
N CYS A 65 -11.80 -0.70 6.06
CA CYS A 65 -12.58 -1.75 6.71
C CYS A 65 -13.64 -1.12 7.61
N LEU A 66 -14.89 -1.52 7.44
CA LEU A 66 -15.95 -1.14 8.36
C LEU A 66 -15.80 -1.90 9.68
N ASP A 67 -16.25 -1.31 10.78
CA ASP A 67 -16.15 -1.92 12.09
C ASP A 67 -17.47 -1.78 12.86
N LEU A 68 -17.70 -2.69 13.80
CA LEU A 68 -18.89 -2.72 14.64
C LEU A 68 -18.58 -2.41 16.12
N VAL A 69 -17.31 -2.24 16.45
CA VAL A 69 -16.87 -2.04 17.84
C VAL A 69 -16.89 -0.56 18.22
N GLY A 70 -17.32 -0.27 19.41
CA GLY A 70 -17.29 1.09 19.98
C GLY A 70 -18.13 2.07 19.18
N GLN A 71 -17.50 3.12 18.66
CA GLN A 71 -18.16 4.14 17.84
C GLN A 71 -18.31 3.72 16.37
N CYS A 72 -18.02 2.48 16.04
CA CYS A 72 -18.09 1.93 14.68
C CYS A 72 -17.29 2.72 13.65
N LYS A 73 -16.17 3.31 14.07
CA LYS A 73 -15.26 4.00 13.16
C LYS A 73 -14.54 2.98 12.27
N PRO A 74 -14.40 3.25 10.97
CA PRO A 74 -13.63 2.39 10.11
C PRO A 74 -12.15 2.42 10.46
N PHE A 75 -11.40 1.47 9.95
CA PHE A 75 -9.94 1.43 10.01
C PHE A 75 -9.37 1.10 8.64
N MET A 76 -8.09 1.34 8.44
CA MET A 76 -7.43 1.08 7.17
C MET A 76 -6.38 -0.01 7.34
N VAL A 77 -6.41 -1.02 6.47
CA VAL A 77 -5.31 -1.96 6.29
C VAL A 77 -4.46 -1.48 5.11
N ILE A 78 -3.15 -1.45 5.31
CA ILE A 78 -2.18 -1.05 4.27
C ILE A 78 -1.47 -2.31 3.78
N GLU A 79 -1.36 -2.45 2.47
CA GLU A 79 -0.72 -3.58 1.80
C GLU A 79 0.16 -3.13 0.65
N ASN A 80 1.12 -3.97 0.27
CA ASN A 80 1.90 -3.82 -0.95
C ASN A 80 2.62 -2.47 -1.06
N VAL A 81 3.26 -2.03 0.03
CA VAL A 81 4.10 -0.84 0.02
C VAL A 81 5.40 -1.18 -0.70
N VAL A 82 5.65 -0.55 -1.83
CA VAL A 82 6.85 -0.82 -2.63
C VAL A 82 7.34 0.43 -3.35
N VAL A 83 8.65 0.59 -3.39
CA VAL A 83 9.34 1.59 -4.21
C VAL A 83 10.37 0.86 -5.06
N LYS A 84 10.39 1.16 -6.36
CA LYS A 84 11.35 0.60 -7.31
C LYS A 84 12.77 0.73 -6.76
N SER A 85 13.56 -0.34 -6.82
CA SER A 85 14.89 -0.40 -6.19
C SER A 85 15.79 0.78 -6.55
N THR A 86 15.79 1.19 -7.82
CA THR A 86 16.58 2.31 -8.33
C THR A 86 16.10 3.69 -7.87
N TRP A 87 14.94 3.76 -7.20
CA TRP A 87 14.32 5.01 -6.72
C TRP A 87 14.23 5.11 -5.20
N ARG A 88 14.74 4.12 -4.49
CA ARG A 88 14.75 4.12 -3.01
C ARG A 88 15.65 5.23 -2.45
N GLY A 89 15.37 5.62 -1.20
CA GLY A 89 16.15 6.66 -0.53
C GLY A 89 15.86 8.09 -1.00
N ARG A 90 14.78 8.30 -1.75
CA ARG A 90 14.39 9.61 -2.29
C ARG A 90 13.07 10.15 -1.71
N GLY A 91 12.60 9.57 -0.60
CA GLY A 91 11.38 10.01 0.07
C GLY A 91 10.06 9.55 -0.55
N ILE A 92 10.09 8.73 -1.61
CA ILE A 92 8.87 8.28 -2.32
C ILE A 92 7.99 7.44 -1.41
N GLY A 93 8.58 6.53 -0.64
CA GLY A 93 7.82 5.73 0.34
C GLY A 93 7.11 6.59 1.37
N THR A 94 7.78 7.63 1.87
CA THR A 94 7.19 8.60 2.80
C THR A 94 6.00 9.32 2.16
N MET A 95 6.16 9.80 0.93
CA MET A 95 5.07 10.47 0.21
C MET A 95 3.85 9.55 0.05
N LEU A 96 4.06 8.28 -0.31
CA LEU A 96 2.99 7.30 -0.46
C LEU A 96 2.28 7.04 0.86
N MET A 97 3.03 6.86 1.96
CA MET A 97 2.46 6.61 3.28
C MET A 97 1.66 7.82 3.78
N GLU A 98 2.20 9.02 3.65
CA GLU A 98 1.50 10.24 4.05
C GLU A 98 0.19 10.43 3.29
N GLU A 99 0.18 10.16 1.98
CA GLU A 99 -1.02 10.31 1.16
C GLU A 99 -2.08 9.26 1.49
N ILE A 100 -1.70 7.99 1.67
CA ILE A 100 -2.66 6.95 2.03
C ILE A 100 -3.26 7.22 3.43
N GLU A 101 -2.47 7.70 4.37
CA GLU A 101 -2.93 8.10 5.71
C GLU A 101 -3.85 9.31 5.64
N ARG A 102 -3.54 10.30 4.79
CA ARG A 102 -4.41 11.46 4.56
C ARG A 102 -5.80 11.02 4.07
N ILE A 103 -5.84 10.07 3.13
CA ILE A 103 -7.09 9.48 2.66
C ILE A 103 -7.83 8.78 3.80
N GLY A 104 -7.11 8.01 4.61
CA GLY A 104 -7.69 7.36 5.79
C GLY A 104 -8.33 8.35 6.76
N ARG A 105 -7.65 9.45 7.06
CA ARG A 105 -8.19 10.52 7.92
C ARG A 105 -9.44 11.15 7.32
N ASN A 106 -9.45 11.43 6.02
CA ASN A 106 -10.62 11.99 5.33
C ASN A 106 -11.81 11.03 5.33
N ARG A 107 -11.56 9.74 5.36
CA ARG A 107 -12.58 8.69 5.47
C ARG A 107 -12.93 8.35 6.92
N LYS A 108 -12.44 9.14 7.91
CA LYS A 108 -12.71 8.98 9.34
C LYS A 108 -12.19 7.68 9.94
N CYS A 109 -11.16 7.11 9.36
CA CYS A 109 -10.49 5.94 9.92
C CYS A 109 -9.88 6.26 11.30
N TYR A 110 -10.07 5.32 12.24
CA TYR A 110 -9.54 5.45 13.59
C TYR A 110 -8.04 5.16 13.65
N TYR A 111 -7.59 4.20 12.86
CA TYR A 111 -6.17 3.82 12.77
C TYR A 111 -5.86 3.20 11.41
N THR A 112 -4.58 3.10 11.12
CA THR A 112 -4.03 2.28 10.04
C THR A 112 -3.21 1.15 10.61
N MET A 113 -3.21 -0.02 9.98
CA MET A 113 -2.40 -1.16 10.38
C MET A 113 -1.92 -1.96 9.18
N PHE A 114 -0.81 -2.66 9.37
CA PHE A 114 -0.29 -3.63 8.41
C PHE A 114 0.67 -4.59 9.11
N VAL A 115 1.03 -5.67 8.43
CA VAL A 115 2.05 -6.62 8.89
C VAL A 115 3.22 -6.65 7.92
N SER A 116 4.42 -6.91 8.43
CA SER A 116 5.64 -7.05 7.64
C SER A 116 6.45 -8.24 8.15
N GLY A 117 7.11 -8.97 7.25
CA GLY A 117 7.94 -10.12 7.63
C GLY A 117 9.10 -9.70 8.52
N ASP A 118 9.44 -10.53 9.51
CA ASP A 118 10.53 -10.24 10.46
C ASP A 118 11.89 -10.03 9.80
N HIS A 119 12.12 -10.64 8.65
CA HIS A 119 13.38 -10.52 7.90
C HIS A 119 13.55 -9.19 7.15
N ARG A 120 12.50 -8.36 7.08
CA ARG A 120 12.52 -7.07 6.37
C ARG A 120 12.93 -5.91 7.28
N LYS A 121 14.14 -5.98 7.85
CA LYS A 121 14.63 -5.02 8.86
C LYS A 121 14.73 -3.58 8.34
N GLU A 122 15.15 -3.37 7.10
CA GLU A 122 15.21 -2.03 6.49
C GLU A 122 13.82 -1.41 6.34
N ALA A 123 12.83 -2.23 5.94
CA ALA A 123 11.45 -1.78 5.87
C ALA A 123 10.91 -1.42 7.25
N HIS A 124 11.24 -2.20 8.30
CA HIS A 124 10.85 -1.90 9.68
C HIS A 124 11.40 -0.55 10.14
N GLN A 125 12.64 -0.23 9.83
CA GLN A 125 13.24 1.07 10.15
C GLN A 125 12.52 2.22 9.43
N PHE A 126 12.16 2.04 8.17
CA PHE A 126 11.37 2.99 7.41
C PHE A 126 10.01 3.23 8.07
N TYR A 127 9.27 2.17 8.42
CA TYR A 127 7.95 2.30 9.06
C TYR A 127 8.03 2.99 10.40
N LYS A 128 9.05 2.69 11.21
CA LYS A 128 9.32 3.40 12.46
C LYS A 128 9.54 4.89 12.22
N ALA A 129 10.31 5.24 11.20
CA ALA A 129 10.61 6.63 10.86
C ALA A 129 9.37 7.42 10.44
N VAL A 130 8.37 6.77 9.82
CA VAL A 130 7.09 7.42 9.45
C VAL A 130 6.01 7.29 10.53
N GLY A 131 6.37 6.88 11.74
CA GLY A 131 5.51 6.97 12.93
C GLY A 131 4.81 5.69 13.37
N TYR A 132 5.15 4.52 12.81
CA TYR A 132 4.59 3.24 13.24
C TYR A 132 5.38 2.68 14.42
N ASP A 133 4.66 2.27 15.46
CA ASP A 133 5.24 1.63 16.64
C ASP A 133 5.29 0.12 16.41
N LEU A 134 6.50 -0.45 16.43
CA LEU A 134 6.73 -1.87 16.16
C LEU A 134 6.27 -2.78 17.33
N ASP A 135 6.09 -2.19 18.53
CA ASP A 135 5.81 -2.93 19.75
C ASP A 135 4.38 -2.72 20.28
N LEU A 136 3.58 -1.90 19.60
CA LEU A 136 2.24 -1.52 20.05
C LEU A 136 1.27 -2.69 20.06
N VAL A 137 1.35 -3.56 19.05
CA VAL A 137 0.45 -4.71 18.85
C VAL A 137 1.23 -5.91 18.37
N GLN A 138 0.66 -7.13 18.56
CA GLN A 138 1.21 -8.37 18.04
C GLN A 138 0.37 -8.83 16.85
N GLY A 139 1.00 -8.99 15.69
CA GLY A 139 0.37 -9.54 14.49
C GLY A 139 0.49 -11.07 14.44
N PHE A 140 -0.53 -11.71 13.90
CA PHE A 140 -0.56 -13.15 13.65
C PHE A 140 -0.92 -13.42 12.20
N LYS A 141 -0.21 -14.36 11.56
CA LYS A 141 -0.47 -14.73 10.16
C LYS A 141 -0.39 -16.24 9.99
N LYS A 142 -1.32 -16.79 9.22
CA LYS A 142 -1.34 -18.20 8.87
C LYS A 142 -1.71 -18.35 7.39
N TYR A 143 -0.91 -19.09 6.65
CA TYR A 143 -1.26 -19.45 5.27
C TYR A 143 -2.34 -20.54 5.27
N LEU A 144 -3.31 -20.44 4.36
CA LEU A 144 -4.44 -21.35 4.24
C LEU A 144 -4.26 -22.31 3.06
#